data_14e64c46c55306f6a7a9915ade807582
#
_entry.id   14e64c46c55306f6a7a9915ade807582
#
_cell.length_a   1.000
_cell.length_b   1.000
_cell.length_c   1.000
_cell.angle_alpha   90.00
_cell.angle_beta   90.00
_cell.angle_gamma   90.00
#
_symmetry.space_group_name_H-M   'P 1'
#
loop_
_entity.id
_entity.type
_entity.pdbx_description
1 polymer ?
#
loop_
_entity_poly.entity_id
_entity_poly.type
_entity_poly.pdbx_seq_one_letter_code
_entity_poly.pdbx_strand_id
1 'polypeptide(L)'
;MSVFHSVLFRQQALIAGSWRDAADGTTLAVSNPSTGATLGQIPNMGRSEAQQAVDAAAAALPAWRALTAAQRATQLKNWHRLI
;
A
#
# COMPACT_ATOMS: atom_id res chain seq x y z
N MET A 1 0.57 20.96 -9.27
CA MET A 1 -0.07 19.72 -9.74
C MET A 1 -0.94 19.13 -8.64
N SER A 2 -2.16 18.76 -8.97
CA SER A 2 -3.06 18.13 -7.99
C SER A 2 -2.59 16.72 -7.65
N VAL A 3 -2.63 16.35 -6.36
CA VAL A 3 -2.30 14.99 -5.93
C VAL A 3 -3.25 13.94 -6.54
N PHE A 4 -4.50 14.35 -6.88
CA PHE A 4 -5.50 13.46 -7.43
C PHE A 4 -5.17 12.96 -8.84
N HIS A 5 -4.24 13.62 -9.53
CA HIS A 5 -3.77 13.22 -10.86
C HIS A 5 -2.39 12.55 -10.83
N SER A 6 -1.80 12.40 -9.66
CA SER A 6 -0.52 11.71 -9.52
C SER A 6 -0.70 10.20 -9.66
N VAL A 7 0.26 9.55 -10.33
CA VAL A 7 0.31 8.08 -10.39
C VAL A 7 0.59 7.45 -9.01
N LEU A 8 1.05 8.25 -8.06
CA LEU A 8 1.30 7.81 -6.69
C LEU A 8 0.04 7.87 -5.80
N PHE A 9 -1.02 8.53 -6.28
CA PHE A 9 -2.28 8.59 -5.55
C PHE A 9 -3.04 7.28 -5.71
N ARG A 10 -3.27 6.60 -4.60
CA ARG A 10 -3.91 5.29 -4.58
C ARG A 10 -5.06 5.26 -3.59
N GLN A 11 -6.14 4.62 -4.00
CA GLN A 11 -7.35 4.43 -3.19
C GLN A 11 -7.66 2.95 -2.97
N GLN A 12 -6.68 2.09 -3.14
CA GLN A 12 -6.77 0.65 -2.90
C GLN A 12 -5.62 0.19 -2.01
N ALA A 13 -5.75 -0.98 -1.41
CA ALA A 13 -4.69 -1.60 -0.64
C ALA A 13 -3.80 -2.47 -1.52
N LEU A 14 -2.49 -2.44 -1.26
CA LEU A 14 -1.54 -3.31 -1.95
C LEU A 14 -1.31 -4.57 -1.11
N ILE A 15 -1.71 -5.73 -1.65
CA ILE A 15 -1.49 -7.03 -1.01
C ILE A 15 -0.92 -7.99 -2.06
N ALA A 16 0.22 -8.59 -1.76
CA ALA A 16 0.90 -9.56 -2.64
C ALA A 16 1.09 -9.01 -4.08
N GLY A 17 1.44 -7.73 -4.19
CA GLY A 17 1.72 -7.09 -5.48
C GLY A 17 0.47 -6.67 -6.27
N SER A 18 -0.73 -6.83 -5.72
CA SER A 18 -1.98 -6.46 -6.37
C SER A 18 -2.73 -5.38 -5.60
N TRP A 19 -3.29 -4.41 -6.31
CA TRP A 19 -4.17 -3.40 -5.73
C TRP A 19 -5.56 -4.00 -5.55
N ARG A 20 -6.12 -3.90 -4.33
CA ARG A 20 -7.37 -4.56 -3.96
C ARG A 20 -8.30 -3.63 -3.20
N ASP A 21 -9.61 -3.81 -3.45
CA ASP A 21 -10.67 -3.26 -2.62
C ASP A 21 -10.94 -4.18 -1.42
N ALA A 22 -11.73 -3.71 -0.46
CA ALA A 22 -12.24 -4.57 0.60
C ALA A 22 -13.15 -5.65 0.00
N ALA A 23 -13.14 -6.86 0.59
CA ALA A 23 -13.94 -7.98 0.11
C ALA A 23 -15.44 -7.67 0.07
N ASP A 24 -15.93 -6.85 1.00
CA ASP A 24 -17.32 -6.40 1.06
C ASP A 24 -17.58 -5.11 0.28
N GLY A 25 -16.56 -4.54 -0.37
CA GLY A 25 -16.66 -3.31 -1.15
C GLY A 25 -16.80 -2.03 -0.32
N THR A 26 -16.75 -2.10 1.00
CA THR A 26 -16.89 -0.91 1.85
C THR A 26 -15.64 -0.05 1.85
N THR A 27 -15.83 1.25 2.05
CA THR A 27 -14.75 2.23 2.05
C THR A 27 -14.85 3.17 3.25
N LEU A 28 -13.73 3.82 3.56
CA LEU A 28 -13.64 4.90 4.53
C LEU A 28 -13.19 6.17 3.83
N ALA A 29 -13.84 7.29 4.13
CA ALA A 29 -13.44 8.59 3.60
C ALA A 29 -12.18 9.08 4.32
N VAL A 30 -11.26 9.65 3.54
CA VAL A 30 -10.08 10.33 4.04
C VAL A 30 -10.26 11.82 3.83
N SER A 31 -10.18 12.60 4.89
CA SER A 31 -10.39 14.04 4.84
C SER A 31 -9.10 14.81 5.12
N ASN A 32 -9.02 16.02 4.57
CA ASN A 32 -7.97 16.97 4.90
C ASN A 32 -8.24 17.51 6.30
N PRO A 33 -7.36 17.28 7.28
CA PRO A 33 -7.61 17.72 8.65
C PRO A 33 -7.62 19.26 8.80
N SER A 34 -7.03 19.96 7.84
CA SER A 34 -6.98 21.43 7.86
C SER A 34 -8.29 22.06 7.38
N THR A 35 -8.92 21.49 6.36
CA THR A 35 -10.11 22.05 5.70
C THR A 35 -11.37 21.22 5.89
N GLY A 36 -11.25 19.96 6.27
CA GLY A 36 -12.35 19.00 6.33
C GLY A 36 -12.78 18.44 4.96
N ALA A 37 -12.15 18.88 3.88
CA ALA A 37 -12.51 18.40 2.54
C ALA A 37 -12.14 16.94 2.36
N THR A 38 -13.00 16.17 1.68
CA THR A 38 -12.71 14.78 1.35
C THR A 38 -11.63 14.71 0.28
N LEU A 39 -10.55 13.99 0.57
CA LEU A 39 -9.44 13.77 -0.35
C LEU A 39 -9.66 12.55 -1.23
N GLY A 40 -10.31 11.52 -0.71
CA GLY A 40 -10.55 10.28 -1.40
C GLY A 40 -11.13 9.25 -0.45
N GLN A 41 -11.17 8.01 -0.89
CA GLN A 41 -11.68 6.91 -0.09
C GLN A 41 -10.69 5.76 -0.13
N ILE A 42 -10.57 5.06 0.99
CA ILE A 42 -9.74 3.87 1.12
C ILE A 42 -10.61 2.67 1.44
N PRO A 43 -10.16 1.43 1.12
CA PRO A 43 -10.92 0.24 1.48
C PRO A 43 -11.05 0.11 3.00
N ASN A 44 -12.27 -0.23 3.46
CA ASN A 44 -12.49 -0.59 4.86
C ASN A 44 -12.20 -2.08 5.03
N MET A 45 -10.91 -2.41 5.16
CA MET A 45 -10.45 -3.80 5.25
C MET A 45 -10.83 -4.40 6.60
N GLY A 46 -11.24 -5.67 6.56
CA GLY A 46 -11.54 -6.44 7.75
C GLY A 46 -10.39 -7.34 8.19
N ARG A 47 -10.68 -8.20 9.17
CA ARG A 47 -9.71 -9.14 9.72
C ARG A 47 -9.18 -10.11 8.68
N SER A 48 -10.05 -10.57 7.76
CA SER A 48 -9.68 -11.50 6.70
C SER A 48 -8.61 -10.91 5.77
N GLU A 49 -8.79 -9.67 5.33
CA GLU A 49 -7.83 -8.99 4.46
C GLU A 49 -6.53 -8.67 5.19
N ALA A 50 -6.61 -8.29 6.46
CA ALA A 50 -5.44 -8.07 7.29
C ALA A 50 -4.62 -9.36 7.43
N GLN A 51 -5.28 -10.51 7.60
CA GLN A 51 -4.61 -11.80 7.65
C GLN A 51 -3.94 -12.13 6.30
N GLN A 52 -4.61 -11.85 5.18
CA GLN A 52 -4.02 -12.04 3.86
C GLN A 52 -2.75 -11.20 3.67
N ALA A 53 -2.77 -9.95 4.13
CA ALA A 53 -1.61 -9.07 4.05
C ALA A 53 -0.44 -9.60 4.89
N VAL A 54 -0.70 -10.07 6.10
CA VAL A 54 0.30 -10.66 6.98
C VAL A 54 0.87 -11.94 6.36
N ASP A 55 0.02 -12.81 5.82
CA ASP A 55 0.45 -14.06 5.19
C ASP A 55 1.32 -13.79 3.96
N ALA A 56 0.96 -12.80 3.14
CA ALA A 56 1.76 -12.39 1.99
C ALA A 56 3.14 -11.87 2.41
N ALA A 57 3.19 -11.04 3.45
CA ALA A 57 4.43 -10.52 3.99
C ALA A 57 5.31 -11.64 4.58
N ALA A 58 4.71 -12.57 5.31
CA ALA A 58 5.42 -13.72 5.87
C ALA A 58 5.99 -14.62 4.77
N ALA A 59 5.25 -14.84 3.70
CA ALA A 59 5.70 -15.63 2.55
C ALA A 59 6.86 -14.96 1.80
N ALA A 60 6.88 -13.63 1.74
CA ALA A 60 7.94 -12.85 1.06
C ALA A 60 9.22 -12.74 1.89
N LEU A 61 9.13 -12.86 3.22
CA LEU A 61 10.26 -12.61 4.12
C LEU A 61 11.47 -13.51 3.86
N PRO A 62 11.35 -14.83 3.64
CA PRO A 62 12.53 -15.68 3.44
C PRO A 62 13.43 -15.23 2.29
N ALA A 63 12.84 -14.90 1.14
CA ALA A 63 13.60 -14.43 -0.03
C ALA A 63 14.26 -13.08 0.25
N TRP A 64 13.54 -12.16 0.87
CA TRP A 64 14.06 -10.85 1.25
C TRP A 64 15.20 -10.96 2.25
N ARG A 65 15.02 -11.79 3.28
CA ARG A 65 16.03 -12.02 4.32
C ARG A 65 17.30 -12.68 3.77
N ALA A 66 17.17 -13.48 2.71
CA ALA A 66 18.30 -14.15 2.08
C ALA A 66 19.20 -13.18 1.29
N LEU A 67 18.70 -11.99 0.93
CA LEU A 67 19.49 -10.98 0.26
C LEU A 67 20.54 -10.39 1.21
N THR A 68 21.69 -10.00 0.64
CA THR A 68 22.70 -9.25 1.40
C THR A 68 22.18 -7.85 1.73
N ALA A 69 22.81 -7.19 2.71
CA ALA A 69 22.46 -5.80 3.04
C ALA A 69 22.61 -4.87 1.82
N ALA A 70 23.64 -5.07 1.01
CA ALA A 70 23.86 -4.30 -0.21
C ALA A 70 22.74 -4.52 -1.23
N GLN A 71 22.28 -5.75 -1.40
CA GLN A 71 21.19 -6.07 -2.32
C GLN A 71 19.87 -5.45 -1.87
N ARG A 72 19.55 -5.51 -0.57
CA ARG A 72 18.37 -4.85 -0.01
C ARG A 72 18.45 -3.34 -0.18
N ALA A 73 19.63 -2.74 0.08
CA ALA A 73 19.84 -1.31 -0.10
C ALA A 73 19.61 -0.88 -1.55
N THR A 74 20.05 -1.70 -2.52
CA THR A 74 19.82 -1.44 -3.95
C THR A 74 18.33 -1.37 -4.27
N GLN A 75 17.51 -2.29 -3.74
CA GLN A 75 16.07 -2.27 -3.96
C GLN A 75 15.42 -1.00 -3.37
N LEU A 76 15.81 -0.63 -2.17
CA LEU A 76 15.28 0.58 -1.53
C LEU A 76 15.68 1.85 -2.27
N LYS A 77 16.91 1.94 -2.77
CA LYS A 77 17.38 3.06 -3.59
C LYS A 77 16.62 3.14 -4.92
N ASN A 78 16.33 2.00 -5.54
CA ASN A 78 15.52 1.95 -6.76
C ASN A 78 14.11 2.48 -6.50
N TRP A 79 13.51 2.07 -5.41
CA TRP A 79 12.20 2.56 -4.98
C TRP A 79 12.23 4.08 -4.76
N HIS A 80 13.23 4.58 -4.05
CA HIS A 80 13.41 6.02 -3.83
C HIS A 80 13.46 6.79 -5.15
N ARG A 81 14.18 6.29 -6.16
CA ARG A 81 14.29 6.97 -7.46
C ARG A 81 12.97 6.98 -8.25
N LEU A 82 12.11 5.98 -8.02
CA LEU A 82 10.81 5.88 -8.71
C LEU A 82 9.73 6.78 -8.09
N ILE A 83 9.92 7.21 -6.86
CA ILE A 83 9.02 8.14 -6.20
C ILE A 83 9.37 9.56 -6.61
#